data_f76142280073e2c98d130c644ec9d73b
#
_entry.id   f76142280073e2c98d130c644ec9d73b
#
_cell.length_a   1.000
_cell.length_b   1.000
_cell.length_c   1.000
_cell.angle_alpha   90.00
_cell.angle_beta   90.00
_cell.angle_gamma   90.00
#
_symmetry.space_group_name_H-M   'P 1'
#
loop_
_entity.id
_entity.type
_entity.pdbx_description
1 polymer ?
#
loop_
_entity_poly.entity_id
_entity_poly.type
_entity_poly.pdbx_seq_one_letter_code
_entity_poly.pdbx_strand_id
1 'polypeptide(L)'
;MAAYTVLYNPYAGNGRGEENTRAIGDFLPGEKIDFHDMTKIEDYGEFFRHLPPETRVILSGGDGTLNRFINDTSGLDIPQDIYYYAAGSGNDFLRDLGRKPEDGPFPIGDYLRNLPTVTVNGKQYRFLNGIGYGIDGYCCQVGDEQREKSTKPVNYTAIAIKGLLFHYKPTNAVVTVDGETHSYRKVWLAPTMNGRFYGGGMMPTPGQNRLSPDGTVSTMVMFGAGKLKTLMVFPSIFKGEHIRHKEMVAILTGHTISVEFDRPTPIQIDGETILGVSGYSVTGACEPVGA
;
A
#
# COMPACT_ATOMS: atom_id res chain seq x y z
N MET A 1 -28.05 -17.77 12.11
CA MET A 1 -26.75 -18.32 11.66
C MET A 1 -25.85 -17.13 11.42
N ALA A 2 -25.02 -16.75 12.37
CA ALA A 2 -23.98 -15.79 12.06
C ALA A 2 -22.98 -16.54 11.18
N ALA A 3 -23.04 -16.34 9.91
CA ALA A 3 -22.10 -16.94 9.01
C ALA A 3 -20.92 -15.99 8.85
N TYR A 4 -19.75 -16.45 9.18
CA TYR A 4 -18.51 -15.81 8.81
C TYR A 4 -17.97 -16.48 7.55
N THR A 5 -17.66 -15.67 6.56
CA THR A 5 -16.95 -16.11 5.36
C THR A 5 -15.56 -15.52 5.38
N VAL A 6 -14.55 -16.37 5.38
CA VAL A 6 -13.14 -15.95 5.38
C VAL A 6 -12.57 -16.10 3.98
N LEU A 7 -12.16 -15.01 3.38
CA LEU A 7 -11.42 -14.96 2.12
C LEU A 7 -9.94 -14.89 2.45
N TYR A 8 -9.19 -15.94 2.20
CA TYR A 8 -7.77 -15.98 2.52
C TYR A 8 -6.89 -16.08 1.27
N ASN A 9 -5.72 -15.47 1.37
CA ASN A 9 -4.68 -15.62 0.36
C ASN A 9 -3.66 -16.68 0.84
N PRO A 10 -3.58 -17.87 0.21
CA PRO A 10 -2.67 -18.94 0.63
C PRO A 10 -1.20 -18.52 0.52
N TYR A 11 -0.87 -17.57 -0.34
CA TYR A 11 0.49 -17.06 -0.54
C TYR A 11 0.91 -15.99 0.47
N ALA A 12 -0.01 -15.47 1.30
CA ALA A 12 0.31 -14.51 2.34
C ALA A 12 1.26 -15.11 3.39
N GLY A 13 1.97 -14.26 4.13
CA GLY A 13 2.84 -14.70 5.21
C GLY A 13 3.92 -15.70 4.78
N ASN A 14 4.53 -15.49 3.61
CA ASN A 14 5.54 -16.39 3.02
C ASN A 14 4.99 -17.81 2.74
N GLY A 15 3.77 -17.91 2.22
CA GLY A 15 3.14 -19.18 1.86
C GLY A 15 2.45 -19.90 3.03
N ARG A 16 2.34 -19.26 4.20
CA ARG A 16 1.61 -19.80 5.35
C ARG A 16 0.25 -19.15 5.55
N GLY A 17 -0.30 -18.53 4.52
CA GLY A 17 -1.55 -17.77 4.61
C GLY A 17 -2.73 -18.60 5.09
N GLU A 18 -2.88 -19.83 4.63
CA GLU A 18 -3.94 -20.73 5.09
C GLU A 18 -3.73 -21.11 6.55
N GLU A 19 -2.53 -21.53 6.96
CA GLU A 19 -2.19 -21.88 8.34
C GLU A 19 -2.48 -20.72 9.29
N ASN A 20 -1.97 -19.53 8.97
CA ASN A 20 -2.16 -18.32 9.79
C ASN A 20 -3.65 -17.94 9.90
N THR A 21 -4.43 -18.15 8.83
CA THR A 21 -5.86 -17.84 8.79
C THR A 21 -6.66 -18.74 9.73
N ARG A 22 -6.25 -19.98 9.94
CA ARG A 22 -6.96 -20.92 10.84
C ARG A 22 -7.03 -20.40 12.29
N ALA A 23 -6.08 -19.56 12.71
CA ALA A 23 -6.10 -18.93 14.05
C ALA A 23 -7.31 -17.99 14.26
N ILE A 24 -8.04 -17.61 13.21
CA ILE A 24 -9.30 -16.84 13.34
C ILE A 24 -10.32 -17.60 14.24
N GLY A 25 -10.30 -18.92 14.23
CA GLY A 25 -11.17 -19.74 15.07
C GLY A 25 -11.04 -19.45 16.57
N ASP A 26 -9.86 -19.04 17.02
CA ASP A 26 -9.61 -18.71 18.43
C ASP A 26 -10.32 -17.39 18.85
N PHE A 27 -10.59 -16.51 17.89
CA PHE A 27 -11.32 -15.25 18.10
C PHE A 27 -12.83 -15.39 17.94
N LEU A 28 -13.30 -16.48 17.33
CA LEU A 28 -14.71 -16.71 17.01
C LEU A 28 -15.18 -18.10 17.52
N PRO A 29 -15.08 -18.36 18.83
CA PRO A 29 -15.39 -19.69 19.39
C PRO A 29 -16.87 -20.03 19.20
N GLY A 30 -17.12 -21.21 18.61
CA GLY A 30 -18.49 -21.73 18.40
C GLY A 30 -19.20 -21.15 17.17
N GLU A 31 -18.59 -20.22 16.45
CA GLU A 31 -19.17 -19.69 15.22
C GLU A 31 -18.93 -20.61 14.02
N LYS A 32 -19.88 -20.62 13.08
CA LYS A 32 -19.69 -21.30 11.81
C LYS A 32 -18.85 -20.40 10.88
N ILE A 33 -17.71 -20.90 10.42
CA ILE A 33 -16.77 -20.20 9.57
C ILE A 33 -16.58 -21.00 8.28
N ASP A 34 -16.87 -20.36 7.14
CA ASP A 34 -16.59 -20.91 5.81
C ASP A 34 -15.33 -20.28 5.23
N PHE A 35 -14.33 -21.09 4.86
CA PHE A 35 -13.03 -20.60 4.35
C PHE A 35 -12.96 -20.74 2.83
N HIS A 36 -12.63 -19.66 2.14
CA HIS A 36 -12.49 -19.62 0.69
C HIS A 36 -11.11 -19.10 0.29
N ASP A 37 -10.43 -19.85 -0.56
CA ASP A 37 -9.22 -19.39 -1.22
C ASP A 37 -9.57 -18.31 -2.24
N MET A 38 -9.22 -17.04 -1.92
CA MET A 38 -9.56 -15.90 -2.75
C MET A 38 -8.89 -15.93 -4.13
N THR A 39 -7.83 -16.72 -4.31
CA THR A 39 -7.16 -16.84 -5.61
C THR A 39 -7.94 -17.69 -6.61
N LYS A 40 -8.97 -18.39 -6.14
CA LYS A 40 -9.87 -19.23 -6.95
C LYS A 40 -11.21 -18.57 -7.24
N ILE A 41 -11.44 -17.35 -6.74
CA ILE A 41 -12.65 -16.60 -7.02
C ILE A 41 -12.46 -15.90 -8.37
N GLU A 42 -13.22 -16.34 -9.38
CA GLU A 42 -13.15 -15.80 -10.73
C GLU A 42 -14.04 -14.55 -10.89
N ASP A 43 -15.18 -14.52 -10.20
CA ASP A 43 -16.14 -13.41 -10.23
C ASP A 43 -16.61 -13.07 -8.81
N TYR A 44 -16.09 -11.97 -8.27
CA TYR A 44 -16.48 -11.47 -6.95
C TYR A 44 -17.94 -10.99 -6.91
N GLY A 45 -18.47 -10.44 -8.02
CA GLY A 45 -19.86 -10.01 -8.09
C GLY A 45 -20.82 -11.19 -7.96
N GLU A 46 -20.53 -12.31 -8.61
CA GLU A 46 -21.28 -13.54 -8.46
C GLU A 46 -21.11 -14.12 -7.05
N PHE A 47 -19.89 -14.16 -6.55
CA PHE A 47 -19.58 -14.67 -5.21
C PHE A 47 -20.38 -13.94 -4.12
N PHE A 48 -20.36 -12.60 -4.08
CA PHE A 48 -21.06 -11.83 -3.07
C PHE A 48 -22.58 -11.88 -3.19
N ARG A 49 -23.13 -11.99 -4.40
CA ARG A 49 -24.59 -12.19 -4.60
C ARG A 49 -25.12 -13.49 -4.00
N HIS A 50 -24.29 -14.52 -3.90
CA HIS A 50 -24.68 -15.79 -3.28
C HIS A 50 -24.53 -15.80 -1.74
N LEU A 51 -23.87 -14.82 -1.16
CA LEU A 51 -23.77 -14.69 0.29
C LEU A 51 -24.97 -13.90 0.84
N PRO A 52 -25.57 -14.34 1.94
CA PRO A 52 -26.57 -13.53 2.65
C PRO A 52 -26.01 -12.17 3.03
N PRO A 53 -26.80 -11.08 2.95
CA PRO A 53 -26.33 -9.73 3.29
C PRO A 53 -25.80 -9.59 4.72
N GLU A 54 -26.34 -10.39 5.66
CA GLU A 54 -25.91 -10.43 7.05
C GLU A 54 -24.59 -11.21 7.29
N THR A 55 -24.03 -11.84 6.27
CA THR A 55 -22.75 -12.55 6.37
C THR A 55 -21.62 -11.55 6.65
N ARG A 56 -20.79 -11.84 7.64
CA ARG A 56 -19.57 -11.10 7.90
C ARG A 56 -18.42 -11.69 7.09
N VAL A 57 -17.79 -10.88 6.27
CA VAL A 57 -16.67 -11.31 5.41
C VAL A 57 -15.35 -10.86 6.01
N ILE A 58 -14.46 -11.81 6.27
CA ILE A 58 -13.12 -11.51 6.83
C ILE A 58 -12.09 -11.72 5.73
N LEU A 59 -11.39 -10.63 5.37
CA LEU A 59 -10.22 -10.72 4.49
C LEU A 59 -9.00 -11.10 5.32
N SER A 60 -8.40 -12.24 5.04
CA SER A 60 -7.22 -12.73 5.74
C SER A 60 -5.99 -12.70 4.85
N GLY A 61 -5.01 -11.87 5.21
CA GLY A 61 -3.78 -11.71 4.44
C GLY A 61 -2.93 -10.53 4.89
N GLY A 62 -2.14 -10.00 3.98
CA GLY A 62 -1.34 -8.78 4.15
C GLY A 62 -1.84 -7.64 3.27
N ASP A 63 -1.03 -6.56 3.17
CA ASP A 63 -1.36 -5.37 2.38
C ASP A 63 -1.64 -5.69 0.90
N GLY A 64 -0.87 -6.59 0.28
CA GLY A 64 -1.11 -7.06 -1.09
C GLY A 64 -2.44 -7.81 -1.26
N THR A 65 -2.90 -8.51 -0.22
CA THR A 65 -4.22 -9.17 -0.24
C THR A 65 -5.34 -8.12 -0.25
N LEU A 66 -5.22 -7.08 0.58
CA LEU A 66 -6.15 -5.96 0.58
C LEU A 66 -6.14 -5.19 -0.74
N ASN A 67 -4.94 -4.91 -1.28
CA ASN A 67 -4.81 -4.23 -2.57
C ASN A 67 -5.49 -5.01 -3.70
N ARG A 68 -5.26 -6.30 -3.80
CA ARG A 68 -5.94 -7.15 -4.77
C ARG A 68 -7.45 -7.09 -4.60
N PHE A 69 -7.95 -7.27 -3.38
CA PHE A 69 -9.39 -7.23 -3.10
C PHE A 69 -10.03 -5.92 -3.54
N ILE A 70 -9.47 -4.75 -3.17
CA ILE A 70 -10.05 -3.44 -3.52
C ILE A 70 -10.05 -3.17 -5.03
N ASN A 71 -9.12 -3.74 -5.78
CA ASN A 71 -9.07 -3.58 -7.23
C ASN A 71 -9.99 -4.60 -7.94
N ASP A 72 -10.02 -5.86 -7.51
CA ASP A 72 -10.87 -6.91 -8.07
C ASP A 72 -12.37 -6.64 -7.78
N THR A 73 -12.69 -5.94 -6.69
CA THR A 73 -14.06 -5.56 -6.32
C THR A 73 -14.43 -4.12 -6.67
N SER A 74 -13.59 -3.45 -7.46
CA SER A 74 -13.84 -2.06 -7.86
C SER A 74 -15.16 -1.91 -8.62
N GLY A 75 -16.03 -1.02 -8.13
CA GLY A 75 -17.35 -0.77 -8.74
C GLY A 75 -18.44 -1.78 -8.34
N LEU A 76 -18.15 -2.77 -7.51
CA LEU A 76 -19.15 -3.67 -6.95
C LEU A 76 -19.81 -3.05 -5.72
N ASP A 77 -21.13 -3.19 -5.62
CA ASP A 77 -21.88 -2.95 -4.39
C ASP A 77 -21.84 -4.22 -3.55
N ILE A 78 -21.17 -4.16 -2.39
CA ILE A 78 -21.00 -5.28 -1.45
C ILE A 78 -21.75 -4.93 -0.16
N PRO A 79 -22.94 -5.52 0.06
CA PRO A 79 -23.76 -5.21 1.22
C PRO A 79 -23.22 -5.82 2.51
N GLN A 80 -22.32 -6.81 2.44
CA GLN A 80 -21.76 -7.50 3.59
C GLN A 80 -20.76 -6.62 4.34
N ASP A 81 -20.73 -6.75 5.66
CA ASP A 81 -19.71 -6.12 6.49
C ASP A 81 -18.34 -6.76 6.24
N ILE A 82 -17.35 -5.95 5.84
CA ILE A 82 -15.99 -6.39 5.57
C ILE A 82 -15.11 -6.18 6.79
N TYR A 83 -14.47 -7.26 7.22
CA TYR A 83 -13.48 -7.32 8.29
C TYR A 83 -12.10 -7.64 7.74
N TYR A 84 -11.07 -7.34 8.49
CA TYR A 84 -9.70 -7.70 8.16
C TYR A 84 -9.02 -8.45 9.29
N TYR A 85 -8.28 -9.49 8.94
CA TYR A 85 -7.38 -10.23 9.82
C TYR A 85 -5.98 -10.27 9.21
N ALA A 86 -4.99 -9.74 9.93
CA ALA A 86 -3.63 -9.61 9.43
C ALA A 86 -2.86 -10.93 9.53
N ALA A 87 -2.82 -11.66 8.42
CA ALA A 87 -2.05 -12.91 8.27
C ALA A 87 -0.77 -12.76 7.43
N GLY A 88 -0.49 -11.54 6.96
CA GLY A 88 0.69 -11.18 6.16
C GLY A 88 1.92 -10.83 7.02
N SER A 89 3.06 -10.56 6.34
CA SER A 89 4.32 -10.21 7.00
C SER A 89 4.60 -8.71 7.10
N GLY A 90 4.03 -7.88 6.24
CA GLY A 90 4.27 -6.42 6.20
C GLY A 90 3.30 -5.62 7.06
N ASN A 91 2.02 -5.85 6.89
CA ASN A 91 0.89 -5.30 7.65
C ASN A 91 0.97 -3.79 7.93
N ASP A 92 1.35 -2.98 6.92
CA ASP A 92 1.50 -1.53 7.05
C ASP A 92 0.15 -0.84 7.30
N PHE A 93 -0.95 -1.35 6.71
CA PHE A 93 -2.30 -0.92 7.01
C PHE A 93 -2.63 -1.10 8.49
N LEU A 94 -2.37 -2.28 9.05
CA LEU A 94 -2.64 -2.58 10.46
C LEU A 94 -1.83 -1.66 11.38
N ARG A 95 -0.55 -1.46 11.05
CA ARG A 95 0.36 -0.57 11.79
C ARG A 95 -0.13 0.86 11.79
N ASP A 96 -0.66 1.34 10.67
CA ASP A 96 -1.19 2.69 10.53
C ASP A 96 -2.40 2.94 11.44
N LEU A 97 -3.19 1.89 11.68
CA LEU A 97 -4.32 1.93 12.61
C LEU A 97 -3.92 1.73 14.09
N GLY A 98 -2.62 1.53 14.37
CA GLY A 98 -2.12 1.27 15.72
C GLY A 98 -2.54 -0.09 16.29
N ARG A 99 -2.92 -1.03 15.41
CA ARG A 99 -3.38 -2.37 15.77
C ARG A 99 -2.26 -3.41 15.64
N LYS A 100 -2.51 -4.59 16.21
CA LYS A 100 -1.64 -5.76 16.15
C LYS A 100 -2.41 -6.98 15.65
N PRO A 101 -1.75 -8.00 15.07
CA PRO A 101 -2.41 -9.22 14.65
C PRO A 101 -3.19 -9.92 15.77
N GLU A 102 -2.69 -9.82 17.00
CA GLU A 102 -3.29 -10.41 18.21
C GLU A 102 -4.62 -9.75 18.62
N ASP A 103 -4.96 -8.59 18.05
CA ASP A 103 -6.25 -7.92 18.30
C ASP A 103 -7.43 -8.64 17.61
N GLY A 104 -7.16 -9.62 16.75
CA GLY A 104 -8.17 -10.39 16.02
C GLY A 104 -8.79 -9.63 14.84
N PRO A 105 -9.85 -10.20 14.22
CA PRO A 105 -10.54 -9.56 13.11
C PRO A 105 -11.26 -8.27 13.54
N PHE A 106 -11.22 -7.24 12.68
CA PHE A 106 -11.89 -5.95 12.94
C PHE A 106 -12.52 -5.39 11.66
N PRO A 107 -13.59 -4.56 11.76
CA PRO A 107 -14.26 -3.99 10.60
C PRO A 107 -13.37 -2.98 9.89
N ILE A 108 -13.38 -3.02 8.55
CA ILE A 108 -12.61 -2.13 7.69
C ILE A 108 -13.45 -1.39 6.63
N GLY A 109 -14.77 -1.52 6.66
CA GLY A 109 -15.67 -0.93 5.67
C GLY A 109 -15.40 0.56 5.42
N ASP A 110 -15.18 1.36 6.48
CA ASP A 110 -14.91 2.79 6.36
C ASP A 110 -13.60 3.10 5.62
N TYR A 111 -12.62 2.21 5.70
CA TYR A 111 -11.34 2.35 5.02
C TYR A 111 -11.37 1.93 3.54
N LEU A 112 -12.45 1.27 3.10
CA LEU A 112 -12.60 0.78 1.73
C LEU A 112 -13.53 1.63 0.87
N ARG A 113 -14.36 2.49 1.46
CA ARG A 113 -15.39 3.25 0.74
C ARG A 113 -14.80 4.29 -0.21
N ASN A 114 -13.91 5.13 0.30
CA ASN A 114 -13.36 6.29 -0.40
C ASN A 114 -11.84 6.16 -0.55
N LEU A 115 -11.42 5.26 -1.43
CA LEU A 115 -10.01 5.06 -1.71
C LEU A 115 -9.54 6.02 -2.80
N PRO A 116 -8.34 6.59 -2.67
CA PRO A 116 -7.72 7.33 -3.74
C PRO A 116 -7.42 6.42 -4.93
N THR A 117 -7.34 7.04 -6.10
CA THR A 117 -7.01 6.37 -7.34
C THR A 117 -5.71 6.89 -7.91
N VAL A 118 -4.97 6.03 -8.59
CA VAL A 118 -3.77 6.39 -9.34
C VAL A 118 -3.92 5.96 -10.79
N THR A 119 -3.55 6.84 -11.71
CA THR A 119 -3.44 6.55 -13.14
C THR A 119 -1.98 6.40 -13.51
N VAL A 120 -1.62 5.23 -14.05
CA VAL A 120 -0.27 4.88 -14.52
C VAL A 120 -0.39 4.26 -15.91
N ASN A 121 0.36 4.76 -16.89
CA ASN A 121 0.35 4.25 -18.26
C ASN A 121 -1.07 4.11 -18.85
N GLY A 122 -1.99 5.03 -18.52
CA GLY A 122 -3.37 5.05 -18.96
C GLY A 122 -4.31 4.05 -18.25
N LYS A 123 -3.82 3.29 -17.28
CA LYS A 123 -4.62 2.41 -16.43
C LYS A 123 -4.83 3.03 -15.06
N GLN A 124 -6.03 2.84 -14.50
CA GLN A 124 -6.39 3.32 -13.18
C GLN A 124 -6.41 2.18 -12.17
N TYR A 125 -5.89 2.44 -10.97
CA TYR A 125 -5.86 1.52 -9.84
C TYR A 125 -6.32 2.26 -8.58
N ARG A 126 -6.93 1.54 -7.64
CA ARG A 126 -7.11 1.98 -6.26
C ARG A 126 -5.90 1.60 -5.43
N PHE A 127 -5.59 2.37 -4.41
CA PHE A 127 -4.54 2.00 -3.47
C PHE A 127 -4.95 2.29 -2.02
N LEU A 128 -4.47 1.45 -1.12
CA LEU A 128 -4.82 1.47 0.30
C LEU A 128 -3.81 2.26 1.13
N ASN A 129 -2.52 1.97 0.95
CA ASN A 129 -1.43 2.56 1.73
C ASN A 129 -0.69 3.63 0.96
N GLY A 130 -0.13 3.29 -0.19
CA GLY A 130 0.64 4.26 -0.95
C GLY A 130 1.33 3.72 -2.19
N ILE A 131 1.91 4.65 -2.90
CA ILE A 131 2.64 4.46 -4.14
C ILE A 131 4.10 4.78 -3.86
N GLY A 132 5.01 3.88 -4.19
CA GLY A 132 6.44 4.10 -4.12
C GLY A 132 7.04 4.38 -5.49
N TYR A 133 7.75 5.50 -5.65
CA TYR A 133 8.37 5.88 -6.91
C TYR A 133 9.82 6.33 -6.68
N GLY A 134 10.72 5.84 -7.50
CA GLY A 134 12.16 6.04 -7.34
C GLY A 134 12.87 4.79 -6.85
N ILE A 135 13.72 4.91 -5.83
CA ILE A 135 14.47 3.76 -5.31
C ILE A 135 13.56 2.67 -4.73
N ASP A 136 12.39 3.02 -4.29
CA ASP A 136 11.40 2.09 -3.75
C ASP A 136 10.87 1.15 -4.84
N GLY A 137 10.43 1.69 -5.98
CA GLY A 137 10.05 0.89 -7.14
C GLY A 137 11.20 -0.01 -7.64
N TYR A 138 12.43 0.51 -7.63
CA TYR A 138 13.62 -0.30 -7.90
C TYR A 138 13.78 -1.46 -6.90
N CYS A 139 13.56 -1.21 -5.62
CA CYS A 139 13.64 -2.27 -4.61
C CYS A 139 12.59 -3.36 -4.81
N CYS A 140 11.36 -2.98 -5.18
CA CYS A 140 10.31 -3.93 -5.49
C CYS A 140 10.65 -4.75 -6.73
N GLN A 141 11.12 -4.12 -7.81
CA GLN A 141 11.57 -4.83 -9.02
C GLN A 141 12.64 -5.88 -8.68
N VAL A 142 13.71 -5.49 -7.98
CA VAL A 142 14.79 -6.41 -7.60
C VAL A 142 14.28 -7.51 -6.67
N GLY A 143 13.34 -7.18 -5.79
CA GLY A 143 12.70 -8.15 -4.90
C GLY A 143 11.91 -9.20 -5.67
N ASP A 144 11.16 -8.80 -6.68
CA ASP A 144 10.39 -9.70 -7.54
C ASP A 144 11.31 -10.62 -8.34
N GLU A 145 12.37 -10.07 -8.94
CA GLU A 145 13.40 -10.85 -9.63
C GLU A 145 14.11 -11.90 -8.73
N GLN A 146 14.25 -11.58 -7.42
CA GLN A 146 14.80 -12.53 -6.45
C GLN A 146 13.79 -13.63 -6.08
N ARG A 147 12.50 -13.29 -5.95
CA ARG A 147 11.44 -14.28 -5.68
C ARG A 147 11.29 -15.29 -6.82
N GLU A 148 11.42 -14.86 -8.07
CA GLU A 148 11.40 -15.76 -9.22
C GLU A 148 12.55 -16.78 -9.20
N LYS A 149 13.71 -16.40 -8.64
CA LYS A 149 14.93 -17.21 -8.62
C LYS A 149 15.13 -18.03 -7.34
N SER A 150 14.41 -17.69 -6.25
CA SER A 150 14.65 -18.27 -4.93
C SER A 150 13.43 -18.17 -4.03
N THR A 151 13.20 -19.20 -3.24
CA THR A 151 12.19 -19.25 -2.18
C THR A 151 12.63 -18.57 -0.87
N LYS A 152 13.86 -18.03 -0.82
CA LYS A 152 14.38 -17.35 0.38
C LYS A 152 13.67 -16.01 0.58
N PRO A 153 13.42 -15.59 1.82
CA PRO A 153 12.85 -14.27 2.10
C PRO A 153 13.71 -13.14 1.50
N VAL A 154 13.06 -12.19 0.84
CA VAL A 154 13.71 -11.02 0.24
C VAL A 154 14.11 -10.03 1.34
N ASN A 155 15.38 -9.61 1.33
CA ASN A 155 15.87 -8.58 2.24
C ASN A 155 15.85 -7.20 1.56
N TYR A 156 14.71 -6.52 1.63
CA TYR A 156 14.50 -5.20 1.03
C TYR A 156 15.46 -4.12 1.57
N THR A 157 15.84 -4.19 2.85
CA THR A 157 16.82 -3.25 3.42
C THR A 157 18.19 -3.39 2.75
N ALA A 158 18.65 -4.62 2.53
CA ALA A 158 19.90 -4.86 1.81
C ALA A 158 19.84 -4.41 0.34
N ILE A 159 18.69 -4.61 -0.32
CA ILE A 159 18.46 -4.11 -1.69
C ILE A 159 18.51 -2.59 -1.71
N ALA A 160 17.82 -1.91 -0.79
CA ALA A 160 17.82 -0.46 -0.71
C ALA A 160 19.23 0.12 -0.48
N ILE A 161 20.00 -0.43 0.46
CA ILE A 161 21.37 0.00 0.72
C ILE A 161 22.27 -0.20 -0.50
N LYS A 162 22.23 -1.38 -1.13
CA LYS A 162 22.99 -1.65 -2.36
C LYS A 162 22.53 -0.76 -3.51
N GLY A 163 21.22 -0.56 -3.65
CA GLY A 163 20.64 0.34 -4.62
C GLY A 163 21.17 1.76 -4.46
N LEU A 164 21.06 2.34 -3.27
CA LEU A 164 21.56 3.69 -2.97
C LEU A 164 23.05 3.86 -3.27
N LEU A 165 23.87 2.86 -2.93
CA LEU A 165 25.31 2.95 -3.09
C LEU A 165 25.79 2.74 -4.53
N PHE A 166 25.22 1.76 -5.24
CA PHE A 166 25.86 1.23 -6.46
C PHE A 166 24.99 1.26 -7.72
N HIS A 167 23.68 1.04 -7.58
CA HIS A 167 22.84 0.72 -8.74
C HIS A 167 21.86 1.84 -9.10
N TYR A 168 21.19 2.43 -8.10
CA TYR A 168 20.21 3.47 -8.36
C TYR A 168 20.86 4.85 -8.56
N LYS A 169 20.44 5.56 -9.60
CA LYS A 169 20.83 6.96 -9.84
C LYS A 169 19.59 7.83 -9.63
N PRO A 170 19.69 8.90 -8.84
CA PRO A 170 18.57 9.83 -8.67
C PRO A 170 18.20 10.47 -10.00
N THR A 171 16.93 10.78 -10.15
CA THR A 171 16.33 11.42 -11.33
C THR A 171 15.92 12.86 -10.99
N ASN A 172 15.55 13.68 -11.97
CA ASN A 172 14.84 14.91 -11.68
C ASN A 172 13.35 14.64 -11.74
N ALA A 173 12.57 15.39 -10.97
CA ALA A 173 11.13 15.25 -10.92
C ALA A 173 10.42 16.59 -11.01
N VAL A 174 9.25 16.56 -11.64
CA VAL A 174 8.23 17.59 -11.56
C VAL A 174 7.08 17.02 -10.75
N VAL A 175 6.67 17.71 -9.69
CA VAL A 175 5.56 17.35 -8.83
C VAL A 175 4.53 18.47 -8.91
N THR A 176 3.31 18.14 -9.31
CA THR A 176 2.20 19.10 -9.34
C THR A 176 1.16 18.69 -8.31
N VAL A 177 0.79 19.62 -7.44
CA VAL A 177 -0.22 19.41 -6.40
C VAL A 177 -1.29 20.47 -6.57
N ASP A 178 -2.53 20.07 -6.84
CA ASP A 178 -3.69 20.95 -7.04
C ASP A 178 -3.42 22.11 -8.02
N GLY A 179 -2.63 21.81 -9.08
CA GLY A 179 -2.24 22.76 -10.12
C GLY A 179 -0.95 23.56 -9.81
N GLU A 180 -0.42 23.53 -8.59
CA GLU A 180 0.87 24.16 -8.25
C GLU A 180 2.02 23.19 -8.56
N THR A 181 3.00 23.66 -9.37
CA THR A 181 4.10 22.84 -9.87
C THR A 181 5.41 23.15 -9.16
N HIS A 182 6.08 22.08 -8.71
CA HIS A 182 7.38 22.12 -8.03
C HIS A 182 8.39 21.26 -8.79
N SER A 183 9.60 21.79 -9.01
CA SER A 183 10.69 21.07 -9.69
C SER A 183 11.79 20.69 -8.71
N TYR A 184 12.17 19.40 -8.73
CA TYR A 184 13.19 18.83 -7.86
C TYR A 184 14.33 18.20 -8.66
N ARG A 185 15.56 18.39 -8.22
CA ARG A 185 16.75 17.76 -8.82
C ARG A 185 17.28 16.67 -7.90
N LYS A 186 17.82 15.61 -8.49
CA LYS A 186 18.40 14.47 -7.77
C LYS A 186 17.39 13.85 -6.77
N VAL A 187 16.22 13.49 -7.27
CA VAL A 187 15.18 12.82 -6.50
C VAL A 187 15.53 11.36 -6.32
N TRP A 188 15.58 10.92 -5.09
CA TRP A 188 15.84 9.55 -4.70
C TRP A 188 14.55 8.75 -4.53
N LEU A 189 13.53 9.42 -4.00
CA LEU A 189 12.27 8.81 -3.62
C LEU A 189 11.15 9.86 -3.68
N ALA A 190 10.00 9.49 -4.26
CA ALA A 190 8.82 10.35 -4.34
C ALA A 190 7.53 9.51 -4.16
N PRO A 191 7.27 8.97 -2.95
CA PRO A 191 6.04 8.24 -2.67
C PRO A 191 4.85 9.19 -2.51
N THR A 192 3.67 8.74 -2.94
CA THR A 192 2.38 9.36 -2.60
C THR A 192 1.56 8.42 -1.74
N MET A 193 1.06 8.93 -0.62
CA MET A 193 0.52 8.16 0.46
C MET A 193 -0.93 8.50 0.76
N ASN A 194 -1.74 7.47 1.00
CA ASN A 194 -3.06 7.55 1.61
C ASN A 194 -3.00 7.30 3.12
N GLY A 195 -2.16 6.35 3.55
CA GLY A 195 -1.80 6.12 4.94
C GLY A 195 -0.43 6.71 5.30
N ARG A 196 0.02 6.48 6.54
CA ARG A 196 1.36 6.91 7.00
C ARG A 196 2.45 5.91 6.63
N PHE A 197 2.11 4.62 6.56
CA PHE A 197 3.06 3.52 6.45
C PHE A 197 2.96 2.78 5.12
N TYR A 198 4.11 2.34 4.60
CA TYR A 198 4.23 1.44 3.46
C TYR A 198 5.61 0.75 3.47
N GLY A 199 5.81 -0.23 2.58
CA GLY A 199 7.12 -0.84 2.33
C GLY A 199 7.75 -1.51 3.56
N GLY A 200 6.92 -2.06 4.47
CA GLY A 200 7.37 -2.78 5.65
C GLY A 200 7.74 -1.86 6.82
N GLY A 201 7.05 -0.74 6.98
CA GLY A 201 7.16 0.15 8.12
C GLY A 201 7.84 1.49 7.88
N MET A 202 8.16 1.85 6.65
CA MET A 202 8.53 3.22 6.33
C MET A 202 7.34 4.15 6.55
N MET A 203 7.59 5.34 7.08
CA MET A 203 6.58 6.36 7.38
C MET A 203 6.93 7.67 6.64
N PRO A 204 6.77 7.73 5.31
CA PRO A 204 7.21 8.87 4.53
C PRO A 204 6.42 10.15 4.80
N THR A 205 5.13 10.03 5.12
CA THR A 205 4.23 11.16 5.41
C THR A 205 3.60 11.02 6.80
N PRO A 206 4.35 11.33 7.89
CA PRO A 206 3.88 11.07 9.26
C PRO A 206 2.59 11.79 9.65
N GLY A 207 2.29 12.92 8.97
CA GLY A 207 1.08 13.71 9.19
C GLY A 207 -0.13 13.28 8.36
N GLN A 208 0.01 12.26 7.48
CA GLN A 208 -1.10 11.80 6.65
C GLN A 208 -2.18 11.11 7.49
N ASN A 209 -3.44 11.37 7.13
CA ASN A 209 -4.61 10.71 7.69
C ASN A 209 -5.41 10.04 6.57
N ARG A 210 -5.48 8.71 6.56
CA ARG A 210 -6.22 7.94 5.55
C ARG A 210 -7.73 8.16 5.56
N LEU A 211 -8.27 8.67 6.65
CA LEU A 211 -9.65 9.12 6.79
C LEU A 211 -9.70 10.66 6.87
N SER A 212 -8.86 11.33 6.07
CA SER A 212 -8.92 12.78 5.96
C SER A 212 -10.33 13.19 5.51
N PRO A 213 -11.01 14.06 6.26
CA PRO A 213 -12.34 14.55 5.86
C PRO A 213 -12.31 15.27 4.50
N ASP A 214 -11.15 15.81 4.14
CA ASP A 214 -10.96 16.50 2.85
C ASP A 214 -10.58 15.52 1.72
N GLY A 215 -10.39 14.23 1.99
CA GLY A 215 -9.98 13.23 1.00
C GLY A 215 -8.58 13.45 0.40
N THR A 216 -7.72 14.23 1.08
CA THR A 216 -6.38 14.56 0.57
C THR A 216 -5.40 13.41 0.72
N VAL A 217 -4.41 13.37 -0.18
CA VAL A 217 -3.24 12.51 -0.14
C VAL A 217 -1.96 13.33 0.02
N SER A 218 -0.88 12.72 0.49
CA SER A 218 0.39 13.42 0.67
C SER A 218 1.52 12.77 -0.10
N THR A 219 2.35 13.56 -0.76
CA THR A 219 3.60 13.09 -1.35
C THR A 219 4.81 13.60 -0.58
N MET A 220 5.80 12.71 -0.41
CA MET A 220 7.12 13.09 0.09
C MET A 220 8.11 13.08 -1.05
N VAL A 221 8.94 14.09 -1.14
CA VAL A 221 10.06 14.11 -2.11
C VAL A 221 11.38 14.17 -1.34
N MET A 222 12.22 13.15 -1.54
CA MET A 222 13.60 13.16 -1.03
C MET A 222 14.57 13.50 -2.16
N PHE A 223 15.23 14.65 -2.07
CA PHE A 223 15.94 15.26 -3.20
C PHE A 223 17.26 15.94 -2.82
N GLY A 224 18.02 16.35 -3.83
CA GLY A 224 19.17 17.28 -3.74
C GLY A 224 20.44 16.72 -3.12
N ALA A 225 20.34 15.72 -2.28
CA ALA A 225 21.47 15.18 -1.53
C ALA A 225 22.33 14.18 -2.35
N GLY A 226 23.58 14.03 -1.96
CA GLY A 226 24.46 12.96 -2.46
C GLY A 226 24.21 11.64 -1.72
N LYS A 227 24.74 10.53 -2.27
CA LYS A 227 24.53 9.17 -1.78
C LYS A 227 24.75 8.99 -0.28
N LEU A 228 25.87 9.51 0.25
CA LEU A 228 26.22 9.34 1.67
C LEU A 228 25.22 10.06 2.59
N LYS A 229 24.82 11.29 2.26
CA LYS A 229 23.82 12.02 3.05
C LYS A 229 22.47 11.33 2.98
N THR A 230 22.05 10.87 1.79
CA THR A 230 20.81 10.13 1.62
C THR A 230 20.83 8.85 2.45
N LEU A 231 21.94 8.09 2.43
CA LEU A 231 22.07 6.86 3.22
C LEU A 231 22.00 7.11 4.74
N MET A 232 22.55 8.24 5.21
CA MET A 232 22.47 8.62 6.64
C MET A 232 21.05 9.01 7.06
N VAL A 233 20.30 9.70 6.20
CA VAL A 233 18.95 10.20 6.50
C VAL A 233 17.88 9.14 6.26
N PHE A 234 18.04 8.27 5.25
CA PHE A 234 17.04 7.28 4.85
C PHE A 234 16.49 6.43 6.01
N PRO A 235 17.27 5.89 6.96
CA PRO A 235 16.73 5.13 8.08
C PRO A 235 15.77 5.91 8.99
N SER A 236 15.87 7.23 9.01
CA SER A 236 14.97 8.08 9.81
C SER A 236 13.53 8.09 9.28
N ILE A 237 13.30 7.61 8.05
CA ILE A 237 11.95 7.44 7.48
C ILE A 237 11.11 6.47 8.34
N PHE A 238 11.70 5.43 8.89
CA PHE A 238 11.01 4.46 9.75
C PHE A 238 10.46 5.06 11.05
N LYS A 239 10.99 6.21 11.45
CA LYS A 239 10.56 6.96 12.65
C LYS A 239 9.79 8.25 12.29
N GLY A 240 9.64 8.56 10.99
CA GLY A 240 9.08 9.83 10.54
C GLY A 240 9.95 11.05 10.84
N GLU A 241 11.23 10.86 11.23
CA GLU A 241 12.13 11.96 11.63
C GLU A 241 12.81 12.64 10.43
N HIS A 242 12.78 12.02 9.25
CA HIS A 242 13.32 12.56 7.99
C HIS A 242 12.72 13.92 7.62
N ILE A 243 11.49 14.23 8.06
CA ILE A 243 10.83 15.53 7.82
C ILE A 243 11.56 16.73 8.45
N ARG A 244 12.49 16.49 9.37
CA ARG A 244 13.35 17.51 9.95
C ARG A 244 14.42 18.03 8.97
N HIS A 245 14.74 17.24 7.94
CA HIS A 245 15.74 17.55 6.91
C HIS A 245 15.13 18.33 5.73
N LYS A 246 14.59 19.51 6.01
CA LYS A 246 13.88 20.35 5.02
C LYS A 246 14.73 20.74 3.80
N GLU A 247 16.04 20.65 3.91
CA GLU A 247 16.99 20.90 2.82
C GLU A 247 17.02 19.77 1.76
N MET A 248 16.42 18.61 2.08
CA MET A 248 16.38 17.45 1.19
C MET A 248 15.07 16.64 1.26
N VAL A 249 14.11 17.09 2.03
CA VAL A 249 12.80 16.45 2.15
C VAL A 249 11.71 17.52 2.07
N ALA A 250 10.77 17.33 1.15
CA ALA A 250 9.55 18.12 1.04
C ALA A 250 8.34 17.20 1.24
N ILE A 251 7.32 17.69 1.92
CA ILE A 251 5.99 17.04 2.03
C ILE A 251 4.98 17.99 1.41
N LEU A 252 4.21 17.50 0.46
CA LEU A 252 3.15 18.24 -0.23
C LEU A 252 1.85 17.47 -0.06
N THR A 253 0.75 18.14 0.22
CA THR A 253 -0.57 17.55 0.45
C THR A 253 -1.61 18.21 -0.42
N GLY A 254 -2.47 17.46 -1.06
CA GLY A 254 -3.54 17.96 -1.92
C GLY A 254 -4.50 16.88 -2.37
N HIS A 255 -5.49 17.29 -3.18
CA HIS A 255 -6.48 16.38 -3.76
C HIS A 255 -5.98 15.71 -5.03
N THR A 256 -5.22 16.43 -5.83
CA THR A 256 -4.61 15.93 -7.05
C THR A 256 -3.10 16.05 -6.97
N ILE A 257 -2.40 14.95 -7.21
CA ILE A 257 -0.94 14.94 -7.22
C ILE A 257 -0.47 14.22 -8.48
N SER A 258 0.40 14.87 -9.26
CA SER A 258 1.16 14.19 -10.30
C SER A 258 2.65 14.24 -10.01
N VAL A 259 3.33 13.14 -10.34
CA VAL A 259 4.79 13.04 -10.23
C VAL A 259 5.34 12.53 -11.54
N GLU A 260 6.22 13.32 -12.15
CA GLU A 260 6.88 13.00 -13.41
C GLU A 260 8.40 12.95 -13.21
N PHE A 261 9.03 11.88 -13.67
CA PHE A 261 10.48 11.73 -13.69
C PHE A 261 11.02 11.95 -15.09
N ASP A 262 12.23 12.49 -15.19
CA ASP A 262 12.94 12.75 -16.46
C ASP A 262 13.42 11.45 -17.18
N ARG A 263 13.17 10.28 -16.59
CA ARG A 263 13.39 8.97 -17.21
C ARG A 263 12.44 7.91 -16.63
N PRO A 264 12.11 6.87 -17.41
CA PRO A 264 11.31 5.75 -16.91
C PRO A 264 11.96 5.07 -15.69
N THR A 265 11.17 4.86 -14.66
CA THR A 265 11.58 4.25 -13.39
C THR A 265 10.50 3.28 -12.93
N PRO A 266 10.83 2.16 -12.28
CA PRO A 266 9.81 1.30 -11.68
C PRO A 266 9.00 2.05 -10.61
N ILE A 267 7.71 1.75 -10.55
CA ILE A 267 6.79 2.22 -9.51
C ILE A 267 6.21 0.99 -8.80
N GLN A 268 5.84 1.11 -7.55
CA GLN A 268 5.02 0.12 -6.86
C GLN A 268 3.73 0.77 -6.33
N ILE A 269 2.62 0.03 -6.33
CA ILE A 269 1.32 0.40 -5.77
C ILE A 269 0.96 -0.66 -4.74
N ASP A 270 0.98 -0.30 -3.46
CA ASP A 270 0.77 -1.24 -2.34
C ASP A 270 1.57 -2.55 -2.45
N GLY A 271 2.77 -2.50 -3.06
CA GLY A 271 3.67 -3.63 -3.25
C GLY A 271 3.66 -4.25 -4.66
N GLU A 272 2.69 -3.92 -5.51
CA GLU A 272 2.63 -4.41 -6.90
C GLU A 272 3.48 -3.54 -7.83
N THR A 273 4.44 -4.14 -8.53
CA THR A 273 5.44 -3.43 -9.34
C THR A 273 4.95 -3.19 -10.77
N ILE A 274 5.10 -1.95 -11.27
CA ILE A 274 4.90 -1.59 -12.67
C ILE A 274 6.21 -1.01 -13.23
N LEU A 275 6.69 -1.57 -14.33
CA LEU A 275 7.96 -1.16 -14.96
C LEU A 275 7.75 -0.05 -16.00
N GLY A 276 8.82 0.71 -16.27
CA GLY A 276 8.87 1.64 -17.39
C GLY A 276 7.99 2.88 -17.23
N VAL A 277 7.76 3.35 -16.00
CA VAL A 277 6.87 4.47 -15.69
C VAL A 277 7.64 5.78 -15.70
N SER A 278 7.20 6.76 -16.50
CA SER A 278 7.75 8.13 -16.52
C SER A 278 6.99 9.08 -15.59
N GLY A 279 5.76 8.73 -15.22
CA GLY A 279 4.96 9.55 -14.31
C GLY A 279 3.63 8.88 -13.97
N TYR A 280 2.99 9.41 -12.94
CA TYR A 280 1.66 9.00 -12.51
C TYR A 280 0.86 10.20 -12.03
N SER A 281 -0.46 10.05 -11.99
CA SER A 281 -1.35 11.03 -11.36
C SER A 281 -2.27 10.35 -10.35
N VAL A 282 -2.45 11.00 -9.21
CA VAL A 282 -3.33 10.56 -8.13
C VAL A 282 -4.48 11.54 -8.00
N THR A 283 -5.67 10.98 -7.78
CA THR A 283 -6.82 11.72 -7.28
C THR A 283 -7.16 11.16 -5.89
N GLY A 284 -7.23 12.04 -4.91
CA GLY A 284 -7.64 11.72 -3.55
C GLY A 284 -9.08 11.19 -3.48
N ALA A 285 -9.54 10.84 -2.32
CA ALA A 285 -10.90 10.37 -2.12
C ALA A 285 -11.92 11.46 -2.51
N CYS A 286 -12.93 11.11 -3.30
CA CYS A 286 -13.85 12.09 -3.91
C CYS A 286 -14.95 12.59 -3.00
N GLU A 287 -15.20 11.99 -1.83
CA GLU A 287 -16.24 12.44 -0.90
C GLU A 287 -15.73 12.42 0.54
N PRO A 288 -16.07 13.44 1.37
CA PRO A 288 -15.77 13.39 2.78
C PRO A 288 -16.51 12.22 3.44
N VAL A 289 -15.82 11.49 4.29
CA VAL A 289 -16.43 10.46 5.15
C VAL A 289 -17.36 11.18 6.13
N GLY A 290 -18.66 11.08 5.90
CA GLY A 290 -19.69 11.58 6.80
C GLY A 290 -20.43 12.84 6.31
N ALA A 291 -21.33 12.67 5.38
CA ALA A 291 -22.52 13.51 5.20
C ALA A 291 -23.76 12.73 5.64
#